data_9df17dca5a1d89c5941efe84f26f54de
#
_entry.id   9df17dca5a1d89c5941efe84f26f54de
#
_cell.length_a   1.000
_cell.length_b   1.000
_cell.length_c   1.000
_cell.angle_alpha   90.00
_cell.angle_beta   90.00
_cell.angle_gamma   90.00
#
_symmetry.space_group_name_H-M   'P 1'
#
loop_
_entity.id
_entity.type
_entity.pdbx_description
1 polymer ?
#
loop_
_entity_poly.entity_id
_entity_poly.type
_entity_poly.pdbx_seq_one_letter_code
_entity_poly.pdbx_strand_id
1 'polypeptide(L)'
;MELNPQHTAVIAIHCQGDIVSGNGAFAPFFHDQVVSRNVISKIDRLLDNARESGMTVIYTRVAFKPDFSDLNANSPLLKVVEQAGCLKEGSELADIIPELAPATNDVVITHQRVGGFVPELTAVLEDRGIDTLVFAGVATNASVESTARVATDAGYRVIIAEDACSAATPEAHQASIESLGLLAEIATTADILGASSPQTV
;
A
#
# COMPACT_ATOMS: atom_id res chain seq x y z
N MET A 1 -21.43 -1.22 1.00
CA MET A 1 -20.28 -1.68 1.83
C MET A 1 -20.53 -1.22 3.25
N GLU A 2 -20.19 -2.01 4.24
CA GLU A 2 -20.22 -1.63 5.66
C GLU A 2 -18.85 -1.95 6.26
N LEU A 3 -18.26 -1.01 7.00
CA LEU A 3 -16.96 -1.15 7.65
C LEU A 3 -17.11 -0.95 9.17
N ASN A 4 -16.53 -1.86 9.94
CA ASN A 4 -16.38 -1.68 11.39
C ASN A 4 -15.01 -1.03 11.65
N PRO A 5 -14.94 0.24 12.08
CA PRO A 5 -13.67 0.93 12.27
C PRO A 5 -12.72 0.22 13.24
N GLN A 6 -13.25 -0.42 14.29
CA GLN A 6 -12.42 -1.09 15.31
C GLN A 6 -11.74 -2.36 14.80
N HIS A 7 -12.23 -2.94 13.69
CA HIS A 7 -11.72 -4.17 13.10
C HIS A 7 -11.19 -3.96 11.67
N THR A 8 -11.08 -2.69 11.23
CA THR A 8 -10.61 -2.34 9.89
C THR A 8 -9.25 -1.64 9.94
N ALA A 9 -8.34 -2.06 9.07
CA ALA A 9 -7.09 -1.35 8.81
C ALA A 9 -7.04 -0.82 7.37
N VAL A 10 -6.59 0.41 7.20
CA VAL A 10 -6.22 0.98 5.90
C VAL A 10 -4.72 0.90 5.75
N ILE A 11 -4.25 0.25 4.68
CA ILE A 11 -2.85 -0.06 4.46
C ILE A 11 -2.36 0.64 3.20
N ALA A 12 -1.47 1.62 3.38
CA ALA A 12 -0.78 2.32 2.29
C ALA A 12 0.49 1.55 1.91
N ILE A 13 0.52 1.03 0.68
CA ILE A 13 1.60 0.17 0.19
C ILE A 13 2.60 0.98 -0.62
N HIS A 14 3.86 0.99 -0.17
CA HIS A 14 5.03 1.50 -0.86
C HIS A 14 4.92 2.95 -1.37
N CYS A 15 4.32 3.83 -0.59
CA CYS A 15 4.21 5.26 -0.89
C CYS A 15 5.54 5.99 -0.59
N GLN A 16 6.65 5.48 -1.14
CA GLN A 16 8.01 5.94 -0.90
C GLN A 16 8.51 6.81 -2.06
N GLY A 17 9.42 7.76 -1.76
CA GLY A 17 9.98 8.66 -2.76
C GLY A 17 10.60 7.94 -3.95
N ASP A 18 11.38 6.89 -3.73
CA ASP A 18 11.98 6.08 -4.81
C ASP A 18 10.93 5.43 -5.73
N ILE A 19 9.70 5.23 -5.26
CA ILE A 19 8.65 4.50 -6.00
C ILE A 19 7.67 5.44 -6.67
N VAL A 20 7.19 6.49 -5.97
CA VAL A 20 6.09 7.31 -6.47
C VAL A 20 6.51 8.70 -6.96
N SER A 21 7.67 9.21 -6.51
CA SER A 21 8.12 10.56 -6.85
C SER A 21 8.80 10.62 -8.21
N GLY A 22 8.72 11.80 -8.88
CA GLY A 22 9.31 12.00 -10.21
C GLY A 22 10.85 11.96 -10.26
N ASN A 23 11.52 12.08 -9.11
CA ASN A 23 12.97 11.94 -8.95
C ASN A 23 13.37 10.58 -8.34
N GLY A 24 12.42 9.69 -8.09
CA GLY A 24 12.66 8.36 -7.57
C GLY A 24 13.20 7.39 -8.61
N ALA A 25 13.87 6.33 -8.17
CA ALA A 25 14.46 5.31 -9.05
C ALA A 25 13.42 4.59 -9.92
N PHE A 26 12.19 4.45 -9.42
CA PHE A 26 11.08 3.84 -10.15
C PHE A 26 10.17 4.84 -10.88
N ALA A 27 10.54 6.13 -10.93
CA ALA A 27 9.77 7.15 -11.66
C ALA A 27 9.47 6.76 -13.11
N PRO A 28 10.42 6.21 -13.90
CA PRO A 28 10.14 5.80 -15.28
C PRO A 28 9.05 4.72 -15.41
N PHE A 29 8.74 4.01 -14.33
CA PHE A 29 7.73 2.96 -14.34
C PHE A 29 6.37 3.43 -13.82
N PHE A 30 6.34 4.28 -12.78
CA PHE A 30 5.10 4.49 -12.04
C PHE A 30 4.64 5.94 -11.95
N HIS A 31 5.54 6.92 -12.01
CA HIS A 31 5.23 8.31 -11.68
C HIS A 31 4.09 8.89 -12.53
N ASP A 32 4.12 8.71 -13.84
CA ASP A 32 3.10 9.26 -14.73
C ASP A 32 1.70 8.74 -14.40
N GLN A 33 1.57 7.46 -14.05
CA GLN A 33 0.30 6.86 -13.66
C GLN A 33 -0.13 7.29 -12.25
N VAL A 34 0.81 7.45 -11.32
CA VAL A 34 0.52 8.01 -9.99
C VAL A 34 -0.07 9.41 -10.10
N VAL A 35 0.51 10.27 -10.94
CA VAL A 35 0.05 11.65 -11.15
C VAL A 35 -1.28 11.68 -11.90
N SER A 36 -1.38 11.02 -13.05
CA SER A 36 -2.57 11.07 -13.90
C SER A 36 -3.83 10.51 -13.21
N ARG A 37 -3.67 9.54 -12.32
CA ARG A 37 -4.76 8.94 -11.53
C ARG A 37 -5.01 9.66 -10.20
N ASN A 38 -4.20 10.67 -9.85
CA ASN A 38 -4.30 11.40 -8.58
C ASN A 38 -4.15 10.49 -7.34
N VAL A 39 -3.30 9.48 -7.43
CA VAL A 39 -3.19 8.39 -6.44
C VAL A 39 -2.86 8.92 -5.05
N ILE A 40 -1.87 9.81 -4.95
CA ILE A 40 -1.40 10.33 -3.65
C ILE A 40 -2.52 11.07 -2.90
N SER A 41 -3.24 11.98 -3.57
CA SER A 41 -4.35 12.70 -2.95
C SER A 41 -5.51 11.79 -2.51
N LYS A 42 -5.73 10.68 -3.22
CA LYS A 42 -6.76 9.70 -2.85
C LYS A 42 -6.34 8.88 -1.65
N ILE A 43 -5.07 8.46 -1.59
CA ILE A 43 -4.51 7.78 -0.42
C ILE A 43 -4.59 8.70 0.80
N ASP A 44 -4.17 9.96 0.68
CA ASP A 44 -4.21 10.94 1.76
C ASP A 44 -5.63 11.04 2.37
N ARG A 45 -6.65 11.21 1.52
CA ARG A 45 -8.05 11.24 1.96
C ARG A 45 -8.51 9.95 2.64
N LEU A 46 -8.06 8.78 2.18
CA LEU A 46 -8.36 7.50 2.82
C LEU A 46 -7.73 7.41 4.21
N LEU A 47 -6.47 7.82 4.34
CA LEU A 47 -5.74 7.77 5.60
C LEU A 47 -6.32 8.76 6.62
N ASP A 48 -6.68 9.96 6.20
CA ASP A 48 -7.32 10.95 7.08
C ASP A 48 -8.68 10.44 7.57
N ASN A 49 -9.52 9.92 6.67
CA ASN A 49 -10.79 9.33 7.06
C ASN A 49 -10.61 8.13 8.00
N ALA A 50 -9.61 7.29 7.76
CA ALA A 50 -9.30 6.16 8.64
C ALA A 50 -8.96 6.62 10.05
N ARG A 51 -8.11 7.65 10.18
CA ARG A 51 -7.76 8.26 11.47
C ARG A 51 -8.97 8.85 12.18
N GLU A 52 -9.78 9.64 11.44
CA GLU A 52 -10.99 10.28 11.97
C GLU A 52 -12.05 9.28 12.42
N SER A 53 -12.17 8.16 11.71
CA SER A 53 -13.14 7.08 12.02
C SER A 53 -12.63 6.11 13.10
N GLY A 54 -11.37 6.20 13.51
CA GLY A 54 -10.76 5.29 14.48
C GLY A 54 -10.33 3.95 13.90
N MET A 55 -10.16 3.84 12.58
CA MET A 55 -9.54 2.69 11.93
C MET A 55 -8.04 2.69 12.17
N THR A 56 -7.42 1.50 12.09
CA THR A 56 -5.97 1.39 12.12
C THR A 56 -5.36 1.84 10.79
N VAL A 57 -4.35 2.73 10.86
CA VAL A 57 -3.55 3.12 9.70
C VAL A 57 -2.21 2.41 9.74
N ILE A 58 -1.86 1.75 8.63
CA ILE A 58 -0.61 1.02 8.47
C ILE A 58 0.04 1.42 7.14
N TYR A 59 1.35 1.61 7.19
CA TYR A 59 2.18 1.74 6.00
C TYR A 59 3.08 0.52 5.86
N THR A 60 3.23 0.03 4.64
CA THR A 60 4.33 -0.88 4.32
C THR A 60 5.36 -0.14 3.48
N ARG A 61 6.62 -0.27 3.82
CA ARG A 61 7.73 0.27 3.02
C ARG A 61 8.82 -0.78 2.80
N VAL A 62 9.49 -0.69 1.65
CA VAL A 62 10.66 -1.52 1.35
C VAL A 62 11.91 -0.72 1.67
N ALA A 63 12.78 -1.27 2.51
CA ALA A 63 14.10 -0.69 2.72
C ALA A 63 15.13 -1.79 2.96
N PHE A 64 16.32 -1.57 2.45
CA PHE A 64 17.48 -2.45 2.55
C PHE A 64 18.61 -1.77 3.30
N LYS A 65 19.48 -2.54 3.92
CA LYS A 65 20.71 -2.02 4.49
C LYS A 65 21.52 -1.24 3.45
N PRO A 66 22.28 -0.21 3.84
CA PRO A 66 23.04 0.60 2.89
C PRO A 66 24.05 -0.18 2.03
N ASP A 67 24.51 -1.32 2.51
CA ASP A 67 25.44 -2.24 1.83
C ASP A 67 24.72 -3.36 1.04
N PHE A 68 23.36 -3.38 1.06
CA PHE A 68 22.54 -4.42 0.46
C PHE A 68 22.79 -5.85 0.96
N SER A 69 23.38 -6.03 2.14
CA SER A 69 23.67 -7.36 2.71
C SER A 69 22.39 -8.19 2.99
N ASP A 70 21.22 -7.54 3.03
CA ASP A 70 19.89 -8.15 3.21
C ASP A 70 19.05 -8.19 1.92
N LEU A 71 19.58 -7.69 0.80
CA LEU A 71 18.90 -7.76 -0.50
C LEU A 71 19.13 -9.13 -1.15
N ASN A 72 18.02 -9.83 -1.41
CA ASN A 72 18.03 -11.00 -2.30
C ASN A 72 17.40 -10.57 -3.65
N ALA A 73 18.23 -10.24 -4.62
CA ALA A 73 17.81 -9.76 -5.94
C ALA A 73 17.29 -10.92 -6.85
N ASN A 74 16.36 -11.71 -6.36
CA ASN A 74 15.84 -12.91 -7.02
C ASN A 74 14.75 -12.64 -8.08
N SER A 75 14.35 -11.38 -8.28
CA SER A 75 13.37 -10.98 -9.29
C SER A 75 13.89 -9.80 -10.13
N PRO A 76 13.36 -9.59 -11.37
CA PRO A 76 13.72 -8.41 -12.17
C PRO A 76 13.55 -7.10 -11.43
N LEU A 77 12.47 -6.95 -10.65
CA LEU A 77 12.18 -5.73 -9.89
C LEU A 77 13.26 -5.48 -8.81
N LEU A 78 13.67 -6.51 -8.07
CA LEU A 78 14.71 -6.39 -7.05
C LEU A 78 16.11 -6.20 -7.65
N LYS A 79 16.35 -6.68 -8.88
CA LYS A 79 17.57 -6.34 -9.62
C LYS A 79 17.65 -4.86 -10.00
N VAL A 80 16.52 -4.22 -10.30
CA VAL A 80 16.48 -2.75 -10.49
C VAL A 80 16.89 -2.03 -9.21
N VAL A 81 16.44 -2.48 -8.03
CA VAL A 81 16.85 -1.91 -6.74
C VAL A 81 18.37 -1.97 -6.57
N GLU A 82 18.97 -3.14 -6.81
CA GLU A 82 20.42 -3.34 -6.72
C GLU A 82 21.20 -2.43 -7.68
N GLN A 83 20.76 -2.39 -8.96
CA GLN A 83 21.43 -1.61 -10.01
C GLN A 83 21.29 -0.10 -9.82
N ALA A 84 20.10 0.36 -9.39
CA ALA A 84 19.86 1.78 -9.13
C ALA A 84 20.45 2.25 -7.79
N GLY A 85 20.74 1.31 -6.88
CA GLY A 85 21.23 1.64 -5.53
C GLY A 85 20.20 2.36 -4.68
N CYS A 86 18.90 2.11 -4.91
CA CYS A 86 17.76 2.78 -4.29
C CYS A 86 17.19 2.00 -3.10
N LEU A 87 16.17 2.54 -2.43
CA LEU A 87 15.50 1.96 -1.26
C LEU A 87 16.46 1.58 -0.13
N LYS A 88 17.49 2.39 0.09
CA LYS A 88 18.44 2.19 1.18
C LYS A 88 17.90 2.83 2.46
N GLU A 89 17.94 2.08 3.55
CA GLU A 89 17.60 2.60 4.87
C GLU A 89 18.38 3.86 5.19
N GLY A 90 17.69 4.92 5.63
CA GLY A 90 18.27 6.23 5.93
C GLY A 90 18.45 7.15 4.70
N SER A 91 18.08 6.74 3.49
CA SER A 91 18.00 7.65 2.35
C SER A 91 16.63 8.32 2.30
N GLU A 92 16.60 9.62 1.97
CA GLU A 92 15.38 10.43 1.91
C GLU A 92 14.31 9.81 0.98
N LEU A 93 14.71 9.29 -0.18
CA LEU A 93 13.78 8.69 -1.13
C LEU A 93 13.31 7.28 -0.74
N ALA A 94 13.97 6.61 0.19
CA ALA A 94 13.47 5.36 0.76
C ALA A 94 12.36 5.57 1.81
N ASP A 95 12.18 6.79 2.27
CA ASP A 95 11.13 7.14 3.21
C ASP A 95 9.78 7.36 2.52
N ILE A 96 8.69 7.27 3.29
CA ILE A 96 7.36 7.64 2.85
C ILE A 96 7.37 9.12 2.48
N ILE A 97 6.73 9.47 1.37
CA ILE A 97 6.70 10.85 0.88
C ILE A 97 6.06 11.80 1.90
N PRO A 98 6.50 13.07 1.96
CA PRO A 98 5.99 14.04 2.92
C PRO A 98 4.48 14.26 2.88
N GLU A 99 3.86 14.14 1.70
CA GLU A 99 2.41 14.30 1.49
C GLU A 99 1.59 13.22 2.20
N LEU A 100 2.21 12.08 2.52
CA LEU A 100 1.59 10.95 3.21
C LEU A 100 2.32 10.63 4.52
N ALA A 101 2.97 11.61 5.14
CA ALA A 101 3.77 11.38 6.34
C ALA A 101 2.97 10.65 7.43
N PRO A 102 3.50 9.56 8.01
CA PRO A 102 2.81 8.84 9.07
C PRO A 102 2.57 9.73 10.31
N ALA A 103 1.36 9.66 10.87
CA ALA A 103 1.03 10.28 12.15
C ALA A 103 1.57 9.44 13.34
N THR A 104 1.57 10.02 14.54
CA THR A 104 2.18 9.40 15.74
C THR A 104 1.63 7.99 16.06
N ASN A 105 0.36 7.73 15.76
CA ASN A 105 -0.30 6.46 16.09
C ASN A 105 -0.33 5.48 14.91
N ASP A 106 0.17 5.89 13.75
CA ASP A 106 0.24 5.04 12.58
C ASP A 106 1.37 4.00 12.73
N VAL A 107 1.17 2.86 12.11
CA VAL A 107 2.17 1.78 12.13
C VAL A 107 2.94 1.81 10.81
N VAL A 108 4.26 1.73 10.89
CA VAL A 108 5.13 1.59 9.70
C VAL A 108 5.83 0.24 9.76
N ILE A 109 5.55 -0.62 8.78
CA ILE A 109 6.18 -1.93 8.61
C ILE A 109 7.24 -1.84 7.53
N THR A 110 8.49 -2.08 7.89
CA THR A 110 9.61 -2.14 6.94
C THR A 110 9.93 -3.58 6.60
N HIS A 111 10.05 -3.89 5.31
CA HIS A 111 10.36 -5.23 4.83
C HIS A 111 11.24 -5.21 3.56
N GLN A 112 11.69 -6.40 3.11
CA GLN A 112 12.61 -6.59 1.98
C GLN A 112 11.99 -7.45 0.87
N ARG A 113 10.67 -7.32 0.67
CA ARG A 113 9.91 -8.14 -0.30
C ARG A 113 9.09 -7.25 -1.23
N VAL A 114 8.60 -7.83 -2.33
CA VAL A 114 7.65 -7.14 -3.23
C VAL A 114 6.29 -7.03 -2.56
N GLY A 115 5.79 -8.07 -1.92
CA GLY A 115 4.55 -8.03 -1.15
C GLY A 115 4.80 -7.63 0.30
N GLY A 116 3.88 -6.88 0.87
CA GLY A 116 3.95 -6.35 2.24
C GLY A 116 3.28 -7.21 3.31
N PHE A 117 2.72 -8.38 2.96
CA PHE A 117 2.11 -9.27 3.95
C PHE A 117 3.20 -10.13 4.61
N VAL A 118 3.84 -9.57 5.61
CA VAL A 118 4.97 -10.15 6.36
C VAL A 118 4.55 -10.46 7.80
N PRO A 119 5.32 -11.29 8.55
CA PRO A 119 4.96 -11.68 9.92
C PRO A 119 4.72 -10.49 10.85
N GLU A 120 5.48 -9.41 10.69
CA GLU A 120 5.33 -8.18 11.48
C GLU A 120 3.95 -7.52 11.25
N LEU A 121 3.45 -7.53 10.00
CA LEU A 121 2.11 -7.05 9.70
C LEU A 121 1.06 -7.96 10.36
N THR A 122 1.18 -9.27 10.21
CA THR A 122 0.26 -10.24 10.83
C THR A 122 0.17 -10.03 12.35
N ALA A 123 1.30 -9.86 13.02
CA ALA A 123 1.33 -9.62 14.47
C ALA A 123 0.57 -8.35 14.87
N VAL A 124 0.71 -7.26 14.11
CA VAL A 124 -0.04 -6.02 14.36
C VAL A 124 -1.55 -6.20 14.15
N LEU A 125 -1.94 -6.93 13.10
CA LEU A 125 -3.34 -7.18 12.78
C LEU A 125 -4.01 -8.03 13.87
N GLU A 126 -3.35 -9.08 14.33
CA GLU A 126 -3.82 -9.96 15.40
C GLU A 126 -3.92 -9.23 16.74
N ASP A 127 -2.89 -8.47 17.14
CA ASP A 127 -2.87 -7.69 18.38
C ASP A 127 -4.03 -6.68 18.45
N ARG A 128 -4.41 -6.11 17.32
CA ARG A 128 -5.49 -5.12 17.23
C ARG A 128 -6.86 -5.72 16.88
N GLY A 129 -6.97 -7.03 16.69
CA GLY A 129 -8.21 -7.72 16.35
C GLY A 129 -8.77 -7.26 14.97
N ILE A 130 -7.90 -6.97 14.02
CA ILE A 130 -8.28 -6.56 12.67
C ILE A 130 -8.70 -7.79 11.85
N ASP A 131 -9.80 -7.70 11.15
CA ASP A 131 -10.33 -8.73 10.24
C ASP A 131 -10.56 -8.22 8.82
N THR A 132 -10.59 -6.91 8.63
CA THR A 132 -10.85 -6.24 7.36
C THR A 132 -9.70 -5.33 6.95
N LEU A 133 -9.19 -5.49 5.73
CA LEU A 133 -8.05 -4.76 5.20
C LEU A 133 -8.44 -3.97 3.95
N VAL A 134 -8.21 -2.67 3.96
CA VAL A 134 -8.35 -1.79 2.80
C VAL A 134 -6.95 -1.49 2.26
N PHE A 135 -6.66 -1.89 1.03
CA PHE A 135 -5.37 -1.65 0.40
C PHE A 135 -5.41 -0.50 -0.61
N ALA A 136 -4.41 0.36 -0.55
CA ALA A 136 -4.10 1.39 -1.53
C ALA A 136 -2.59 1.44 -1.77
N GLY A 137 -2.13 1.93 -2.92
CA GLY A 137 -0.68 2.14 -3.17
C GLY A 137 -0.17 1.64 -4.51
N VAL A 138 1.14 1.42 -4.57
CA VAL A 138 1.90 1.15 -5.80
C VAL A 138 2.85 -0.05 -5.61
N ALA A 139 2.92 -0.98 -6.57
CA ALA A 139 2.16 -1.05 -7.80
C ALA A 139 1.00 -2.06 -7.67
N THR A 140 -0.13 -1.76 -8.34
CA THR A 140 -1.34 -2.61 -8.29
C THR A 140 -1.01 -4.06 -8.62
N ASN A 141 -0.36 -4.31 -9.75
CA ASN A 141 -0.06 -5.64 -10.29
C ASN A 141 1.20 -6.30 -9.71
N ALA A 142 1.77 -5.73 -8.67
CA ALA A 142 2.94 -6.28 -7.98
C ALA A 142 2.70 -6.28 -6.45
N SER A 143 3.02 -5.19 -5.79
CA SER A 143 3.00 -5.11 -4.33
C SER A 143 1.60 -5.19 -3.74
N VAL A 144 0.61 -4.49 -4.33
CA VAL A 144 -0.78 -4.53 -3.85
C VAL A 144 -1.35 -5.91 -4.08
N GLU A 145 -1.27 -6.43 -5.31
CA GLU A 145 -1.82 -7.75 -5.65
C GLU A 145 -1.20 -8.88 -4.84
N SER A 146 0.13 -8.91 -4.71
CA SER A 146 0.78 -9.97 -3.93
C SER A 146 0.44 -9.91 -2.44
N THR A 147 0.29 -8.70 -1.88
CA THR A 147 -0.13 -8.52 -0.49
C THR A 147 -1.58 -8.97 -0.29
N ALA A 148 -2.48 -8.54 -1.18
CA ALA A 148 -3.90 -8.86 -1.12
C ALA A 148 -4.18 -10.38 -1.21
N ARG A 149 -3.50 -11.08 -2.12
CA ARG A 149 -3.65 -12.54 -2.28
C ARG A 149 -3.29 -13.29 -1.01
N VAL A 150 -2.15 -12.95 -0.40
CA VAL A 150 -1.72 -13.59 0.86
C VAL A 150 -2.66 -13.24 2.00
N ALA A 151 -3.13 -11.99 2.08
CA ALA A 151 -4.11 -11.58 3.09
C ALA A 151 -5.43 -12.34 2.98
N THR A 152 -5.95 -12.52 1.75
CA THR A 152 -7.17 -13.31 1.51
C THR A 152 -6.98 -14.77 1.92
N ASP A 153 -5.86 -15.40 1.54
CA ASP A 153 -5.55 -16.78 1.92
C ASP A 153 -5.35 -16.94 3.44
N ALA A 154 -4.93 -15.88 4.13
CA ALA A 154 -4.84 -15.83 5.58
C ALA A 154 -6.20 -15.59 6.29
N GLY A 155 -7.29 -15.42 5.55
CA GLY A 155 -8.66 -15.32 6.07
C GLY A 155 -9.17 -13.89 6.32
N TYR A 156 -8.44 -12.86 5.92
CA TYR A 156 -8.90 -11.48 6.02
C TYR A 156 -9.92 -11.12 4.93
N ARG A 157 -10.91 -10.31 5.28
CA ARG A 157 -11.72 -9.59 4.30
C ARG A 157 -10.85 -8.52 3.65
N VAL A 158 -10.71 -8.57 2.33
CA VAL A 158 -9.84 -7.67 1.58
C VAL A 158 -10.66 -6.75 0.68
N ILE A 159 -10.35 -5.46 0.72
CA ILE A 159 -10.92 -4.42 -0.12
C ILE A 159 -9.78 -3.68 -0.82
N ILE A 160 -9.89 -3.50 -2.12
CA ILE A 160 -8.93 -2.72 -2.90
C ILE A 160 -9.56 -1.37 -3.23
N ALA A 161 -8.93 -0.29 -2.76
CA ALA A 161 -9.26 1.08 -3.18
C ALA A 161 -8.66 1.30 -4.59
N GLU A 162 -9.37 0.84 -5.63
CA GLU A 162 -8.79 0.70 -6.97
C GLU A 162 -8.31 2.04 -7.55
N ASP A 163 -9.05 3.11 -7.30
CA ASP A 163 -8.71 4.44 -7.78
C ASP A 163 -7.58 5.12 -6.98
N ALA A 164 -7.22 4.56 -5.81
CA ALA A 164 -6.03 4.90 -5.01
C ALA A 164 -4.85 3.94 -5.26
N CYS A 165 -4.90 3.16 -6.36
CA CYS A 165 -3.82 2.28 -6.80
C CYS A 165 -3.39 2.66 -8.22
N SER A 166 -2.15 2.34 -8.59
CA SER A 166 -1.64 2.44 -9.96
C SER A 166 -0.60 1.38 -10.26
N ALA A 167 -0.44 1.08 -11.55
CA ALA A 167 0.63 0.23 -12.09
C ALA A 167 1.45 1.03 -13.12
N ALA A 168 2.34 0.39 -13.85
CA ALA A 168 3.14 1.04 -14.88
C ALA A 168 2.30 1.53 -16.06
N THR A 169 1.19 0.86 -16.35
CA THR A 169 0.24 1.23 -17.42
C THR A 169 -1.21 1.05 -16.96
N PRO A 170 -2.17 1.74 -17.57
CA PRO A 170 -3.60 1.52 -17.28
C PRO A 170 -4.03 0.08 -17.51
N GLU A 171 -3.52 -0.58 -18.54
CA GLU A 171 -3.84 -1.97 -18.88
C GLU A 171 -3.35 -2.95 -17.81
N ALA A 172 -2.12 -2.76 -17.33
CA ALA A 172 -1.56 -3.58 -16.27
C ALA A 172 -2.33 -3.39 -14.94
N HIS A 173 -2.77 -2.17 -14.65
CA HIS A 173 -3.63 -1.88 -13.51
C HIS A 173 -4.98 -2.60 -13.66
N GLN A 174 -5.67 -2.41 -14.79
CA GLN A 174 -6.99 -2.98 -15.03
C GLN A 174 -6.98 -4.52 -14.98
N ALA A 175 -6.00 -5.16 -15.59
CA ALA A 175 -5.86 -6.62 -15.57
C ALA A 175 -5.67 -7.15 -14.13
N SER A 176 -4.91 -6.43 -13.31
CA SER A 176 -4.72 -6.77 -11.90
C SER A 176 -6.03 -6.60 -11.10
N ILE A 177 -6.77 -5.52 -11.31
CA ILE A 177 -8.06 -5.28 -10.66
C ILE A 177 -9.08 -6.36 -11.03
N GLU A 178 -9.17 -6.73 -12.30
CA GLU A 178 -10.04 -7.83 -12.74
C GLU A 178 -9.68 -9.16 -12.07
N SER A 179 -8.38 -9.46 -11.99
CA SER A 179 -7.89 -10.66 -11.31
C SER A 179 -8.19 -10.64 -9.79
N LEU A 180 -7.97 -9.51 -9.14
CA LEU A 180 -8.25 -9.32 -7.71
C LEU A 180 -9.75 -9.37 -7.39
N GLY A 181 -10.61 -9.00 -8.31
CA GLY A 181 -12.08 -9.10 -8.15
C GLY A 181 -12.60 -10.51 -7.90
N LEU A 182 -11.78 -11.56 -8.08
CA LEU A 182 -12.09 -12.94 -7.69
C LEU A 182 -11.84 -13.21 -6.20
N LEU A 183 -11.06 -12.38 -5.53
CA LEU A 183 -10.52 -12.63 -4.19
C LEU A 183 -10.83 -11.51 -3.19
N ALA A 184 -11.09 -10.31 -3.69
CA ALA A 184 -11.25 -9.11 -2.90
C ALA A 184 -12.44 -8.28 -3.40
N GLU A 185 -12.99 -7.44 -2.53
CA GLU A 185 -13.95 -6.41 -2.95
C GLU A 185 -13.19 -5.28 -3.64
N ILE A 186 -13.64 -4.89 -4.83
CA ILE A 186 -13.09 -3.74 -5.55
C ILE A 186 -14.01 -2.53 -5.27
N ALA A 187 -13.42 -1.45 -4.78
CA ALA A 187 -14.15 -0.25 -4.40
C ALA A 187 -13.37 1.01 -4.77
N THR A 188 -14.07 2.13 -4.91
CA THR A 188 -13.44 3.44 -5.03
C THR A 188 -13.19 4.05 -3.64
N THR A 189 -12.32 5.06 -3.57
CA THR A 189 -12.14 5.85 -2.35
C THR A 189 -13.47 6.44 -1.87
N ALA A 190 -14.33 6.87 -2.79
CA ALA A 190 -15.64 7.45 -2.45
C ALA A 190 -16.57 6.42 -1.78
N ASP A 191 -16.58 5.17 -2.24
CA ASP A 191 -17.37 4.09 -1.64
C ASP A 191 -16.91 3.79 -0.21
N ILE A 192 -15.59 3.76 0.01
CA ILE A 192 -14.98 3.47 1.31
C ILE A 192 -15.27 4.61 2.30
N LEU A 193 -15.08 5.87 1.87
CA LEU A 193 -15.37 7.05 2.69
C LEU A 193 -16.87 7.11 3.09
N GLY A 194 -17.77 6.77 2.17
CA GLY A 194 -19.20 6.68 2.45
C GLY A 194 -19.58 5.58 3.45
N ALA A 195 -18.82 4.50 3.48
CA ALA A 195 -19.04 3.36 4.36
C ALA A 195 -18.54 3.57 5.80
N SER A 196 -17.58 4.49 5.98
CA SER A 196 -16.97 4.81 7.28
C SER A 196 -17.71 5.91 8.05
N SER A 197 -18.64 6.61 7.41
CA SER A 197 -19.41 7.67 8.09
C SER A 197 -20.33 7.07 9.14
N PRO A 198 -20.41 7.64 10.37
CA PRO A 198 -21.36 7.17 11.37
C PRO A 198 -22.79 7.27 10.79
N GLN A 199 -23.52 6.18 10.79
CA GLN A 199 -24.94 6.22 10.45
C GLN A 199 -25.62 7.09 11.50
N THR A 200 -26.11 8.26 11.10
CA THR A 200 -26.97 9.09 11.93
C THR A 200 -28.29 8.35 12.12
N VAL A 201 -28.49 7.81 13.32
CA VAL A 201 -29.75 7.19 13.75
C VAL A 201 -30.77 8.25 14.04
#